data_23086161d55f1893f7d8aff256966ce6
#
_entry.id   23086161d55f1893f7d8aff256966ce6
#
_cell.length_a   1.000
_cell.length_b   1.000
_cell.length_c   1.000
_cell.angle_alpha   90.00
_cell.angle_beta   90.00
_cell.angle_gamma   90.00
#
_symmetry.space_group_name_H-M   'P 1'
#
loop_
_entity.id
_entity.type
_entity.pdbx_description
1 polymer ?
#
loop_
_entity_poly.entity_id
_entity_poly.type
_entity_poly.pdbx_seq_one_letter_code
_entity_poly.pdbx_strand_id
1 'polypeptide(L)'
;FNGGLFTFDPCHIDEKQAFTPDYRKWGGGTMTAQNQRLVYWPMLKSGDFDMMPSQFNFYNRMLKNAELRSHVYWQHEGACFCEQIENFGLPNPAEYGFKRPAWFDKGLEYNAWLEYEWDTILEFCQMILETKNYAGADITPYLPLIESSLTFFDEHYRLLASRRGRKALDGDGHLILFPGSACETYKMTNNASSTIAALRTVLETYIKVCNNEKWQKMLETIPPVPLRYIEVKDSLNLQASTMTPAWKQTISPAKSWERINNIETPQLYPVFPWRIYGVGKENLEIARDTYFYDPDALKFRSHTGWKQDNIWAACLGLTEEAKSLSLAKLSDGPHRFPAFWGPGYDWTPDHN
;
A
#
# COMPACT_ATOMS: atom_id res chain seq x y z
N PHE A 1 11.05 -10.13 -10.67
CA PHE A 1 10.77 -10.53 -9.26
C PHE A 1 9.26 -10.54 -9.03
N ASN A 2 8.75 -11.61 -8.43
CA ASN A 2 7.30 -11.79 -8.22
C ASN A 2 6.82 -11.41 -6.81
N GLY A 3 7.72 -11.11 -5.90
CA GLY A 3 7.39 -10.77 -4.52
C GLY A 3 7.18 -11.97 -3.59
N GLY A 4 7.20 -13.20 -4.10
CA GLY A 4 7.05 -14.40 -3.29
C GLY A 4 8.36 -14.83 -2.62
N LEU A 5 8.24 -15.48 -1.47
CA LEU A 5 9.36 -16.19 -0.84
C LEU A 5 9.75 -17.41 -1.65
N PHE A 6 11.06 -17.60 -1.87
CA PHE A 6 11.55 -18.66 -2.74
C PHE A 6 11.65 -20.01 -2.04
N THR A 7 12.35 -20.07 -0.91
CA THR A 7 12.56 -21.31 -0.15
C THR A 7 12.68 -21.01 1.33
N PHE A 8 12.28 -21.95 2.16
CA PHE A 8 12.67 -21.94 3.56
C PHE A 8 14.13 -22.35 3.72
N ASP A 9 14.78 -21.78 4.71
CA ASP A 9 16.04 -22.31 5.18
C ASP A 9 15.83 -23.73 5.69
N PRO A 10 16.73 -24.67 5.35
CA PRO A 10 16.66 -26.07 5.84
C PRO A 10 16.58 -26.20 7.37
N CYS A 11 17.09 -25.23 8.12
CA CYS A 11 16.98 -25.25 9.59
C CYS A 11 15.55 -25.03 10.11
N HIS A 12 14.64 -24.53 9.27
CA HIS A 12 13.23 -24.30 9.59
C HIS A 12 12.31 -25.39 9.04
N ILE A 13 12.85 -26.52 8.57
CA ILE A 13 12.04 -27.64 8.13
C ILE A 13 11.31 -28.22 9.34
N ASP A 14 10.00 -28.24 9.27
CA ASP A 14 9.14 -28.86 10.27
C ASP A 14 8.08 -29.70 9.55
N GLU A 15 8.26 -31.02 9.59
CA GLU A 15 7.34 -31.97 8.95
C GLU A 15 5.91 -31.87 9.52
N LYS A 16 5.75 -31.49 10.79
CA LYS A 16 4.44 -31.33 11.43
C LYS A 16 3.68 -30.11 10.89
N GLN A 17 4.41 -29.10 10.45
CA GLN A 17 3.85 -27.91 9.83
C GLN A 17 3.91 -27.95 8.31
N ALA A 18 4.31 -29.06 7.73
CA ALA A 18 4.50 -29.26 6.29
C ALA A 18 5.54 -28.31 5.65
N PHE A 19 6.49 -27.81 6.42
CA PHE A 19 7.61 -27.06 5.89
C PHE A 19 8.66 -27.98 5.33
N THR A 20 8.93 -27.85 4.06
CA THR A 20 9.95 -28.62 3.33
C THR A 20 10.93 -27.66 2.65
N PRO A 21 12.10 -28.15 2.18
CA PRO A 21 13.04 -27.30 1.44
C PRO A 21 12.45 -26.64 0.19
N ASP A 22 11.39 -27.24 -0.36
CA ASP A 22 10.71 -26.72 -1.55
C ASP A 22 9.49 -25.85 -1.22
N TYR A 23 9.20 -25.65 0.08
CA TYR A 23 8.08 -24.82 0.49
C TYR A 23 8.26 -23.37 0.00
N ARG A 24 7.19 -22.82 -0.49
CA ARG A 24 7.09 -21.41 -0.91
C ARG A 24 5.98 -20.76 -0.11
N LYS A 25 6.33 -19.74 0.65
CA LYS A 25 5.32 -18.98 1.40
C LYS A 25 4.44 -18.18 0.43
N TRP A 26 3.19 -17.97 0.82
CA TRP A 26 2.18 -17.27 0.03
C TRP A 26 2.02 -17.80 -1.40
N GLY A 27 2.01 -19.12 -1.53
CA GLY A 27 1.81 -19.81 -2.80
C GLY A 27 3.02 -19.84 -3.73
N GLY A 28 4.13 -19.18 -3.39
CA GLY A 28 5.43 -19.27 -4.08
C GLY A 28 5.50 -18.83 -5.54
N GLY A 29 4.42 -18.99 -6.28
CA GLY A 29 4.33 -18.60 -7.70
C GLY A 29 3.52 -17.35 -7.93
N THR A 30 2.94 -16.76 -6.89
CA THR A 30 2.11 -15.57 -7.00
C THR A 30 2.93 -14.30 -7.20
N MET A 31 2.29 -13.31 -7.80
CA MET A 31 2.78 -11.95 -7.87
C MET A 31 2.21 -11.20 -6.67
N THR A 32 3.04 -11.02 -5.64
CA THR A 32 2.69 -10.34 -4.39
C THR A 32 3.09 -8.87 -4.50
N ALA A 33 2.12 -7.99 -4.70
CA ALA A 33 2.38 -6.60 -5.03
C ALA A 33 3.10 -5.84 -3.92
N GLN A 34 2.75 -6.08 -2.65
CA GLN A 34 3.41 -5.46 -1.52
C GLN A 34 4.92 -5.74 -1.46
N ASN A 35 5.34 -6.94 -1.82
CA ASN A 35 6.76 -7.30 -1.82
C ASN A 35 7.46 -6.81 -3.09
N GLN A 36 6.76 -6.81 -4.24
CA GLN A 36 7.33 -6.28 -5.48
C GLN A 36 7.73 -4.82 -5.35
N ARG A 37 6.92 -3.98 -4.69
CA ARG A 37 7.23 -2.55 -4.51
C ARG A 37 8.57 -2.32 -3.82
N LEU A 38 8.99 -3.20 -2.91
CA LEU A 38 10.26 -3.09 -2.19
C LEU A 38 11.48 -3.16 -3.13
N VAL A 39 11.33 -3.83 -4.26
CA VAL A 39 12.38 -3.96 -5.28
C VAL A 39 12.27 -2.85 -6.33
N TYR A 40 11.06 -2.52 -6.79
CA TYR A 40 10.90 -1.64 -7.95
C TYR A 40 10.92 -0.14 -7.60
N TRP A 41 10.50 0.29 -6.41
CA TRP A 41 10.68 1.68 -5.99
C TRP A 41 12.15 2.13 -5.94
N PRO A 42 13.08 1.34 -5.37
CA PRO A 42 14.52 1.67 -5.41
C PRO A 42 15.10 1.83 -6.81
N MET A 43 14.62 1.06 -7.80
CA MET A 43 15.11 1.15 -9.19
C MET A 43 14.91 2.54 -9.82
N LEU A 44 13.89 3.28 -9.40
CA LEU A 44 13.70 4.67 -9.82
C LEU A 44 14.81 5.59 -9.29
N LYS A 45 15.45 5.25 -8.18
CA LYS A 45 16.53 6.04 -7.56
C LYS A 45 17.92 5.59 -8.00
N SER A 46 18.10 4.28 -8.22
CA SER A 46 19.36 3.72 -8.73
C SER A 46 19.55 3.97 -10.24
N GLY A 47 18.46 4.23 -10.96
CA GLY A 47 18.49 4.44 -12.41
C GLY A 47 18.39 3.15 -13.23
N ASP A 48 17.97 2.03 -12.61
CA ASP A 48 17.80 0.73 -13.26
C ASP A 48 16.49 0.66 -14.06
N PHE A 49 16.24 1.68 -14.87
CA PHE A 49 14.98 1.85 -15.61
C PHE A 49 14.74 0.76 -16.65
N ASP A 50 15.77 0.13 -17.17
CA ASP A 50 15.71 -0.98 -18.12
C ASP A 50 15.18 -2.27 -17.50
N MET A 51 15.23 -2.42 -16.19
CA MET A 51 14.70 -3.57 -15.46
C MET A 51 13.19 -3.46 -15.16
N MET A 52 12.66 -2.25 -15.08
CA MET A 52 11.28 -1.99 -14.69
C MET A 52 10.21 -2.48 -15.68
N PRO A 53 10.43 -2.46 -17.01
CA PRO A 53 9.45 -2.93 -17.98
C PRO A 53 9.03 -4.40 -17.81
N SER A 54 9.84 -5.21 -17.16
CA SER A 54 9.49 -6.62 -16.89
C SER A 54 8.22 -6.72 -16.02
N GLN A 55 8.09 -5.87 -15.00
CA GLN A 55 6.90 -5.78 -14.16
C GLN A 55 5.74 -5.11 -14.90
N PHE A 56 5.97 -3.96 -15.53
CA PHE A 56 4.93 -3.21 -16.24
C PHE A 56 4.29 -4.07 -17.32
N ASN A 57 5.08 -4.79 -18.11
CA ASN A 57 4.61 -5.71 -19.14
C ASN A 57 3.80 -6.88 -18.55
N PHE A 58 4.15 -7.35 -17.36
CA PHE A 58 3.37 -8.40 -16.71
C PHE A 58 1.95 -7.91 -16.43
N TYR A 59 1.79 -6.81 -15.70
CA TYR A 59 0.47 -6.26 -15.37
C TYR A 59 -0.30 -5.82 -16.62
N ASN A 60 0.38 -5.24 -17.61
CA ASN A 60 -0.24 -4.84 -18.87
C ASN A 60 -0.81 -6.05 -19.68
N ARG A 61 -0.11 -7.17 -19.70
CA ARG A 61 -0.62 -8.41 -20.31
C ARG A 61 -1.82 -8.98 -19.57
N MET A 62 -1.91 -8.76 -18.27
CA MET A 62 -3.01 -9.26 -17.42
C MET A 62 -4.22 -8.33 -17.41
N LEU A 63 -4.12 -7.16 -18.03
CA LEU A 63 -5.16 -6.12 -18.01
C LEU A 63 -6.55 -6.65 -18.40
N LYS A 64 -6.64 -7.41 -19.49
CA LYS A 64 -7.94 -7.96 -19.96
C LYS A 64 -8.58 -8.92 -18.96
N ASN A 65 -7.79 -9.70 -18.24
CA ASN A 65 -8.30 -10.60 -17.21
C ASN A 65 -8.79 -9.82 -15.98
N ALA A 66 -8.10 -8.75 -15.61
CA ALA A 66 -8.51 -7.88 -14.51
C ALA A 66 -9.80 -7.10 -14.84
N GLU A 67 -9.96 -6.64 -16.08
CA GLU A 67 -11.20 -6.03 -16.58
C GLU A 67 -12.35 -7.04 -16.63
N LEU A 68 -12.09 -8.24 -17.14
CA LEU A 68 -13.07 -9.32 -17.18
C LEU A 68 -13.55 -9.69 -15.77
N ARG A 69 -12.68 -9.67 -14.77
CA ARG A 69 -13.04 -9.89 -13.39
C ARG A 69 -14.09 -8.88 -12.91
N SER A 70 -13.86 -7.60 -13.13
CA SER A 70 -14.80 -6.53 -12.75
C SER A 70 -16.13 -6.69 -13.48
N HIS A 71 -16.10 -6.98 -14.77
CA HIS A 71 -17.28 -7.19 -15.58
C HIS A 71 -18.11 -8.40 -15.13
N VAL A 72 -17.46 -9.54 -14.88
CA VAL A 72 -18.16 -10.80 -14.53
C VAL A 72 -18.77 -10.73 -13.11
N TYR A 73 -18.04 -10.19 -12.15
CA TYR A 73 -18.50 -10.22 -10.76
C TYR A 73 -19.34 -9.01 -10.37
N TRP A 74 -19.09 -7.86 -10.98
CA TRP A 74 -19.69 -6.61 -10.55
C TRP A 74 -20.37 -5.81 -11.67
N GLN A 75 -20.23 -6.23 -12.93
CA GLN A 75 -20.89 -5.63 -14.10
C GLN A 75 -20.55 -4.15 -14.32
N HIS A 76 -19.32 -3.77 -14.03
CA HIS A 76 -18.78 -2.45 -14.30
C HIS A 76 -17.42 -2.51 -15.01
N GLU A 77 -16.97 -1.37 -15.52
CA GLU A 77 -15.68 -1.21 -16.18
C GLU A 77 -14.53 -1.08 -15.19
N GLY A 78 -13.30 -1.18 -15.69
CA GLY A 78 -12.07 -1.01 -14.95
C GLY A 78 -11.42 -2.31 -14.53
N ALA A 79 -10.12 -2.25 -14.31
CA ALA A 79 -9.29 -3.41 -14.00
C ALA A 79 -9.12 -3.59 -12.49
N CYS A 80 -9.60 -4.70 -11.95
CA CYS A 80 -9.40 -5.07 -10.56
C CYS A 80 -8.20 -6.00 -10.40
N PHE A 81 -7.11 -5.48 -9.86
CA PHE A 81 -5.97 -6.25 -9.41
C PHE A 81 -6.00 -6.41 -7.90
N CYS A 82 -5.85 -7.64 -7.43
CA CYS A 82 -5.67 -7.94 -6.01
C CYS A 82 -4.22 -7.75 -5.61
N GLU A 83 -3.97 -7.76 -4.32
CA GLU A 83 -2.61 -7.74 -3.79
C GLU A 83 -1.81 -8.96 -4.27
N GLN A 84 -2.40 -10.17 -4.25
CA GLN A 84 -1.77 -11.39 -4.75
C GLN A 84 -2.51 -11.94 -5.97
N ILE A 85 -1.79 -12.09 -7.07
CA ILE A 85 -2.33 -12.63 -8.31
C ILE A 85 -1.45 -13.75 -8.87
N GLU A 86 -2.08 -14.68 -9.57
CA GLU A 86 -1.40 -15.74 -10.32
C GLU A 86 -0.83 -15.22 -11.64
N ASN A 87 -0.05 -16.05 -12.33
CA ASN A 87 0.58 -15.72 -13.60
C ASN A 87 -0.39 -15.26 -14.71
N PHE A 88 -1.67 -15.52 -14.55
CA PHE A 88 -2.74 -15.11 -15.47
C PHE A 88 -3.53 -13.89 -14.94
N GLY A 89 -3.08 -13.26 -13.85
CA GLY A 89 -3.62 -11.99 -13.36
C GLY A 89 -4.88 -12.09 -12.50
N LEU A 90 -5.30 -13.27 -12.10
CA LEU A 90 -6.44 -13.49 -11.20
C LEU A 90 -5.96 -13.87 -9.79
N PRO A 91 -6.79 -13.67 -8.76
CA PRO A 91 -6.45 -14.02 -7.39
C PRO A 91 -5.96 -15.45 -7.23
N ASN A 92 -5.04 -15.67 -6.30
CA ASN A 92 -4.59 -17.00 -5.94
C ASN A 92 -5.73 -17.77 -5.24
N PRO A 93 -6.17 -18.94 -5.77
CA PRO A 93 -7.28 -19.69 -5.18
C PRO A 93 -7.01 -20.20 -3.75
N ALA A 94 -5.75 -20.50 -3.42
CA ALA A 94 -5.39 -20.98 -2.08
C ALA A 94 -5.63 -19.92 -1.01
N GLU A 95 -5.40 -18.63 -1.35
CA GLU A 95 -5.64 -17.49 -0.46
C GLU A 95 -7.09 -16.98 -0.52
N TYR A 96 -7.80 -17.21 -1.63
CA TYR A 96 -8.99 -16.45 -1.97
C TYR A 96 -10.29 -17.19 -1.97
N GLY A 97 -10.35 -18.50 -1.88
CA GLY A 97 -11.65 -18.89 -2.21
C GLY A 97 -12.19 -20.27 -1.97
N PHE A 98 -11.40 -21.25 -1.75
CA PHE A 98 -11.91 -22.62 -1.58
C PHE A 98 -12.84 -22.77 -0.37
N LYS A 99 -12.68 -21.96 0.65
CA LYS A 99 -13.52 -21.96 1.87
C LYS A 99 -14.51 -20.82 1.93
N ARG A 100 -14.68 -20.06 0.83
CA ARG A 100 -15.58 -18.92 0.79
C ARG A 100 -17.03 -19.36 1.00
N PRO A 101 -17.78 -18.74 1.94
CA PRO A 101 -19.20 -19.00 2.10
C PRO A 101 -19.99 -18.64 0.83
N ALA A 102 -21.08 -19.36 0.57
CA ALA A 102 -21.90 -19.15 -0.63
C ALA A 102 -22.52 -17.73 -0.71
N TRP A 103 -22.76 -17.10 0.41
CA TRP A 103 -23.31 -15.74 0.52
C TRP A 103 -22.29 -14.62 0.33
N PHE A 104 -20.98 -14.94 0.40
CA PHE A 104 -19.91 -13.96 0.27
C PHE A 104 -19.77 -13.50 -1.18
N ASP A 105 -19.41 -12.24 -1.42
CA ASP A 105 -19.20 -11.71 -2.76
C ASP A 105 -18.12 -12.53 -3.49
N LYS A 106 -18.47 -13.06 -4.65
CA LYS A 106 -17.59 -13.93 -5.44
C LYS A 106 -16.36 -13.22 -6.00
N GLY A 107 -16.45 -11.91 -6.15
CA GLY A 107 -15.34 -11.09 -6.61
C GLY A 107 -14.36 -10.68 -5.52
N LEU A 108 -14.72 -10.87 -4.23
CA LEU A 108 -13.87 -10.53 -3.11
C LEU A 108 -12.99 -11.68 -2.66
N GLU A 109 -11.86 -11.33 -2.12
CA GLU A 109 -10.98 -12.22 -1.40
C GLU A 109 -11.60 -12.62 -0.05
N TYR A 110 -11.79 -13.91 0.18
CA TYR A 110 -12.18 -14.42 1.50
C TYR A 110 -10.92 -14.62 2.36
N ASN A 111 -10.25 -13.50 2.62
CA ASN A 111 -9.02 -13.44 3.36
C ASN A 111 -9.00 -12.14 4.17
N ALA A 112 -8.89 -12.25 5.49
CA ALA A 112 -8.99 -11.12 6.39
C ALA A 112 -7.88 -10.06 6.22
N TRP A 113 -6.75 -10.43 5.63
CA TRP A 113 -5.66 -9.51 5.34
C TRP A 113 -5.81 -8.82 3.99
N LEU A 114 -6.30 -9.53 2.97
CA LEU A 114 -6.27 -9.09 1.57
C LEU A 114 -7.58 -8.49 1.07
N GLU A 115 -8.70 -8.71 1.76
CA GLU A 115 -10.00 -8.19 1.34
C GLU A 115 -9.97 -6.66 1.16
N TYR A 116 -10.52 -6.17 0.05
CA TYR A 116 -10.57 -4.75 -0.33
C TYR A 116 -9.20 -4.09 -0.53
N GLU A 117 -8.11 -4.84 -0.60
CA GLU A 117 -6.77 -4.30 -0.84
C GLU A 117 -6.44 -4.33 -2.33
N TRP A 118 -6.85 -3.27 -3.01
CA TRP A 118 -6.69 -3.13 -4.46
C TRP A 118 -5.79 -1.98 -4.87
N ASP A 119 -5.39 -1.14 -3.93
CA ASP A 119 -4.67 0.10 -4.21
C ASP A 119 -3.18 -0.09 -4.50
N THR A 120 -2.63 -1.28 -4.27
CA THR A 120 -1.24 -1.61 -4.61
C THR A 120 -0.93 -1.48 -6.11
N ILE A 121 -1.90 -1.72 -7.01
CA ILE A 121 -1.71 -1.48 -8.45
C ILE A 121 -1.41 -0.01 -8.76
N LEU A 122 -1.90 0.91 -7.95
CA LEU A 122 -1.66 2.34 -8.14
C LEU A 122 -0.18 2.70 -7.91
N GLU A 123 0.55 1.96 -7.09
CA GLU A 123 2.00 2.12 -6.95
C GLU A 123 2.71 1.81 -8.28
N PHE A 124 2.29 0.75 -8.98
CA PHE A 124 2.86 0.40 -10.28
C PHE A 124 2.47 1.40 -11.37
N CYS A 125 1.23 1.91 -11.33
CA CYS A 125 0.82 3.02 -12.19
C CYS A 125 1.71 4.25 -11.95
N GLN A 126 1.99 4.60 -10.69
CA GLN A 126 2.88 5.72 -10.37
C GLN A 126 4.33 5.44 -10.81
N MET A 127 4.84 4.22 -10.65
CA MET A 127 6.18 3.86 -11.13
C MET A 127 6.30 4.03 -12.65
N ILE A 128 5.27 3.64 -13.42
CA ILE A 128 5.22 3.88 -14.87
C ILE A 128 5.31 5.37 -15.17
N LEU A 129 4.52 6.20 -14.49
CA LEU A 129 4.53 7.65 -14.66
C LEU A 129 5.89 8.26 -14.26
N GLU A 130 6.50 7.76 -13.21
CA GLU A 130 7.83 8.22 -12.75
C GLU A 130 8.95 7.84 -13.71
N THR A 131 8.88 6.69 -14.42
CA THR A 131 9.89 6.36 -15.45
C THR A 131 9.86 7.36 -16.62
N LYS A 132 8.67 7.88 -16.95
CA LYS A 132 8.59 9.00 -17.91
C LYS A 132 9.27 10.26 -17.37
N ASN A 133 9.01 10.58 -16.11
CA ASN A 133 9.56 11.81 -15.49
C ASN A 133 11.10 11.75 -15.33
N TYR A 134 11.64 10.60 -14.89
CA TYR A 134 13.07 10.45 -14.60
C TYR A 134 13.90 10.08 -15.82
N ALA A 135 13.37 9.23 -16.72
CA ALA A 135 14.13 8.69 -17.84
C ALA A 135 13.61 9.13 -19.21
N GLY A 136 12.52 9.90 -19.29
CA GLY A 136 11.88 10.25 -20.57
C GLY A 136 11.30 9.04 -21.31
N ALA A 137 11.04 7.93 -20.61
CA ALA A 137 10.55 6.70 -21.21
C ALA A 137 9.22 6.88 -21.92
N ASP A 138 9.03 6.17 -23.03
CA ASP A 138 7.70 6.05 -23.67
C ASP A 138 6.81 5.11 -22.84
N ILE A 139 5.81 5.69 -22.21
CA ILE A 139 4.83 4.98 -21.40
C ILE A 139 3.50 4.75 -22.13
N THR A 140 3.40 5.14 -23.38
CA THR A 140 2.16 5.00 -24.20
C THR A 140 1.56 3.60 -24.14
N PRO A 141 2.35 2.50 -24.17
CA PRO A 141 1.81 1.15 -24.10
C PRO A 141 1.11 0.82 -22.77
N TYR A 142 1.40 1.57 -21.71
CA TYR A 142 0.88 1.32 -20.35
C TYR A 142 -0.28 2.25 -19.95
N LEU A 143 -0.60 3.26 -20.77
CA LEU A 143 -1.71 4.18 -20.47
C LEU A 143 -3.04 3.45 -20.25
N PRO A 144 -3.40 2.40 -21.03
CA PRO A 144 -4.63 1.65 -20.79
C PRO A 144 -4.66 0.97 -19.40
N LEU A 145 -3.52 0.51 -18.88
CA LEU A 145 -3.44 -0.08 -17.55
C LEU A 145 -3.75 0.98 -16.48
N ILE A 146 -3.18 2.18 -16.61
CA ILE A 146 -3.41 3.29 -15.66
C ILE A 146 -4.88 3.70 -15.71
N GLU A 147 -5.43 3.93 -16.88
CA GLU A 147 -6.82 4.38 -17.08
C GLU A 147 -7.83 3.36 -16.56
N SER A 148 -7.61 2.09 -16.87
CA SER A 148 -8.50 1.02 -16.45
C SER A 148 -8.43 0.80 -14.92
N SER A 149 -7.25 0.91 -14.32
CA SER A 149 -7.10 0.86 -12.86
C SER A 149 -7.82 2.02 -12.18
N LEU A 150 -7.68 3.25 -12.66
CA LEU A 150 -8.40 4.41 -12.12
C LEU A 150 -9.92 4.26 -12.28
N THR A 151 -10.38 3.78 -13.44
CA THR A 151 -11.81 3.55 -13.72
C THR A 151 -12.41 2.56 -12.73
N PHE A 152 -11.66 1.50 -12.37
CA PHE A 152 -12.11 0.53 -11.36
C PHE A 152 -12.48 1.21 -10.04
N PHE A 153 -11.66 2.10 -9.51
CA PHE A 153 -11.95 2.76 -8.23
C PHE A 153 -13.19 3.64 -8.28
N ASP A 154 -13.39 4.40 -9.35
CA ASP A 154 -14.59 5.23 -9.49
C ASP A 154 -15.87 4.37 -9.61
N GLU A 155 -15.88 3.42 -10.54
CA GLU A 155 -17.04 2.56 -10.81
C GLU A 155 -17.36 1.66 -9.61
N HIS A 156 -16.35 1.04 -9.02
CA HIS A 156 -16.55 0.07 -7.96
C HIS A 156 -17.11 0.69 -6.69
N TYR A 157 -16.58 1.83 -6.24
CA TYR A 157 -17.09 2.47 -5.03
C TYR A 157 -18.48 3.09 -5.23
N ARG A 158 -18.84 3.51 -6.45
CA ARG A 158 -20.22 3.89 -6.80
C ARG A 158 -21.15 2.68 -6.73
N LEU A 159 -20.73 1.54 -7.25
CA LEU A 159 -21.49 0.29 -7.15
C LEU A 159 -21.68 -0.13 -5.69
N LEU A 160 -20.62 -0.14 -4.88
CA LEU A 160 -20.69 -0.51 -3.48
C LEU A 160 -21.64 0.42 -2.68
N ALA A 161 -21.65 1.71 -2.98
CA ALA A 161 -22.60 2.64 -2.38
C ALA A 161 -24.04 2.32 -2.79
N SER A 162 -24.29 2.09 -4.08
CA SER A 162 -25.61 1.72 -4.61
C SER A 162 -26.14 0.44 -3.97
N ARG A 163 -25.30 -0.60 -3.86
CA ARG A 163 -25.68 -1.87 -3.21
C ARG A 163 -26.11 -1.71 -1.74
N ARG A 164 -25.60 -0.68 -1.07
CA ARG A 164 -25.99 -0.32 0.30
C ARG A 164 -27.16 0.66 0.37
N GLY A 165 -27.74 1.04 -0.76
CA GLY A 165 -28.79 2.07 -0.82
C GLY A 165 -28.28 3.45 -0.32
N ARG A 166 -27.01 3.77 -0.57
CA ARG A 166 -26.38 5.02 -0.16
C ARG A 166 -25.92 5.82 -1.37
N LYS A 167 -25.74 7.15 -1.18
CA LYS A 167 -25.07 8.01 -2.15
C LYS A 167 -23.60 7.64 -2.23
N ALA A 168 -23.04 7.69 -3.44
CA ALA A 168 -21.61 7.45 -3.66
C ALA A 168 -20.74 8.64 -3.22
N LEU A 169 -21.30 9.85 -3.29
CA LEU A 169 -20.64 11.09 -2.89
C LEU A 169 -21.18 11.56 -1.53
N ASP A 170 -20.30 12.12 -0.73
CA ASP A 170 -20.64 12.80 0.52
C ASP A 170 -21.23 14.21 0.29
N GLY A 171 -21.43 14.97 1.38
CA GLY A 171 -22.02 16.32 1.32
C GLY A 171 -21.15 17.35 0.60
N ASP A 172 -19.86 17.09 0.51
CA ASP A 172 -18.86 17.96 -0.13
C ASP A 172 -18.55 17.53 -1.57
N GLY A 173 -19.21 16.48 -2.06
CA GLY A 173 -19.04 15.95 -3.43
C GLY A 173 -17.90 14.95 -3.56
N HIS A 174 -17.34 14.47 -2.47
CA HIS A 174 -16.25 13.49 -2.50
C HIS A 174 -16.77 12.05 -2.49
N LEU A 175 -16.07 11.18 -3.23
CA LEU A 175 -16.36 9.76 -3.30
C LEU A 175 -16.11 9.08 -1.94
N ILE A 176 -17.08 8.26 -1.52
CA ILE A 176 -16.98 7.50 -0.27
C ILE A 176 -16.33 6.15 -0.57
N LEU A 177 -15.07 6.00 -0.20
CA LEU A 177 -14.30 4.77 -0.38
C LEU A 177 -14.61 3.81 0.78
N PHE A 178 -15.76 3.10 0.70
CA PHE A 178 -16.22 2.16 1.71
C PHE A 178 -16.99 0.97 1.09
N PRO A 179 -16.81 -0.27 1.59
CA PRO A 179 -15.72 -0.69 2.47
C PRO A 179 -14.38 -0.71 1.73
N GLY A 180 -13.31 -0.49 2.48
CA GLY A 180 -11.95 -0.45 1.97
C GLY A 180 -10.95 -1.08 2.92
N SER A 181 -9.69 -0.97 2.53
CA SER A 181 -8.55 -1.43 3.30
C SER A 181 -7.49 -0.33 3.34
N ALA A 182 -6.87 -0.12 4.48
CA ALA A 182 -5.65 0.67 4.56
C ALA A 182 -4.49 -0.30 4.78
N CYS A 183 -3.86 -0.71 3.69
CA CYS A 183 -2.95 -1.85 3.60
C CYS A 183 -3.61 -3.12 4.21
N GLU A 184 -2.83 -4.10 4.61
CA GLU A 184 -3.35 -5.26 5.35
C GLU A 184 -3.79 -4.91 6.79
N THR A 185 -3.48 -3.71 7.26
CA THR A 185 -3.59 -3.36 8.69
C THR A 185 -5.00 -2.96 9.10
N TYR A 186 -5.58 -1.94 8.48
CA TYR A 186 -6.90 -1.47 8.89
C TYR A 186 -7.94 -1.92 7.90
N LYS A 187 -8.94 -2.65 8.39
CA LYS A 187 -9.96 -3.28 7.55
C LYS A 187 -11.36 -2.71 7.77
N MET A 188 -12.20 -2.85 6.75
CA MET A 188 -13.52 -2.22 6.67
C MET A 188 -13.41 -0.71 6.87
N THR A 189 -12.41 -0.12 6.20
CA THR A 189 -12.15 1.30 6.31
C THR A 189 -13.13 2.13 5.51
N ASN A 190 -13.42 3.31 6.03
CA ASN A 190 -14.04 4.40 5.28
C ASN A 190 -12.95 5.42 4.96
N ASN A 191 -12.70 5.69 3.69
CA ASN A 191 -11.73 6.67 3.23
C ASN A 191 -10.31 6.42 3.79
N ALA A 192 -9.71 5.28 3.41
CA ALA A 192 -8.34 4.94 3.77
C ALA A 192 -7.32 5.96 3.26
N SER A 193 -6.39 6.37 4.11
CA SER A 193 -5.36 7.37 3.78
C SER A 193 -4.41 6.89 2.67
N SER A 194 -4.04 5.60 2.68
CA SER A 194 -3.20 4.99 1.64
C SER A 194 -3.86 5.07 0.27
N THR A 195 -5.13 4.65 0.16
CA THR A 195 -5.89 4.64 -1.09
C THR A 195 -6.16 6.05 -1.61
N ILE A 196 -6.53 6.99 -0.72
CA ILE A 196 -6.74 8.39 -1.08
C ILE A 196 -5.44 9.00 -1.62
N ALA A 197 -4.34 8.80 -0.91
CA ALA A 197 -3.04 9.33 -1.32
C ALA A 197 -2.60 8.76 -2.67
N ALA A 198 -2.82 7.46 -2.88
CA ALA A 198 -2.57 6.79 -4.14
C ALA A 198 -3.35 7.40 -5.30
N LEU A 199 -4.67 7.48 -5.16
CA LEU A 199 -5.54 8.02 -6.20
C LEU A 199 -5.20 9.48 -6.54
N ARG A 200 -5.01 10.33 -5.53
CA ARG A 200 -4.61 11.74 -5.75
C ARG A 200 -3.30 11.83 -6.52
N THR A 201 -2.26 11.14 -6.05
CA THR A 201 -0.93 11.24 -6.66
C THR A 201 -0.91 10.72 -8.09
N VAL A 202 -1.54 9.57 -8.34
CA VAL A 202 -1.62 9.00 -9.69
C VAL A 202 -2.41 9.93 -10.62
N LEU A 203 -3.58 10.42 -10.18
CA LEU A 203 -4.40 11.34 -10.99
C LEU A 203 -3.65 12.64 -11.29
N GLU A 204 -3.07 13.30 -10.27
CA GLU A 204 -2.32 14.54 -10.44
C GLU A 204 -1.14 14.39 -11.41
N THR A 205 -0.47 13.22 -11.36
CA THR A 205 0.64 12.93 -12.26
C THR A 205 0.14 12.58 -13.66
N TYR A 206 -0.92 11.79 -13.76
CA TYR A 206 -1.46 11.34 -15.03
C TYR A 206 -2.12 12.46 -15.83
N ILE A 207 -2.82 13.38 -15.19
CA ILE A 207 -3.42 14.55 -15.82
C ILE A 207 -2.38 15.40 -16.56
N LYS A 208 -1.18 15.51 -16.03
CA LYS A 208 -0.06 16.22 -16.68
C LYS A 208 0.40 15.52 -17.97
N VAL A 209 0.16 14.22 -18.10
CA VAL A 209 0.51 13.42 -19.28
C VAL A 209 -0.58 13.47 -20.33
N CYS A 210 -1.84 13.32 -19.96
CA CYS A 210 -2.95 13.14 -20.89
C CYS A 210 -3.86 14.35 -21.06
N ASN A 211 -3.85 15.31 -20.13
CA ASN A 211 -4.70 16.52 -20.11
C ASN A 211 -6.18 16.22 -20.43
N ASN A 212 -6.79 15.23 -19.77
CA ASN A 212 -8.14 14.76 -20.03
C ASN A 212 -9.10 15.20 -18.92
N GLU A 213 -10.21 15.84 -19.30
CA GLU A 213 -11.22 16.35 -18.38
C GLU A 213 -11.88 15.27 -17.50
N LYS A 214 -12.00 14.04 -18.00
CA LYS A 214 -12.49 12.88 -17.20
C LYS A 214 -11.68 12.71 -15.92
N TRP A 215 -10.37 12.75 -16.02
CA TRP A 215 -9.48 12.52 -14.88
C TRP A 215 -9.39 13.74 -13.96
N GLN A 216 -9.55 14.94 -14.49
CA GLN A 216 -9.68 16.16 -13.69
C GLN A 216 -10.94 16.10 -12.81
N LYS A 217 -12.09 15.74 -13.40
CA LYS A 217 -13.34 15.54 -12.66
C LYS A 217 -13.23 14.43 -11.62
N MET A 218 -12.55 13.33 -11.95
CA MET A 218 -12.32 12.27 -10.98
C MET A 218 -11.49 12.78 -9.79
N LEU A 219 -10.41 13.54 -10.05
CA LEU A 219 -9.57 14.09 -8.99
C LEU A 219 -10.36 14.99 -8.03
N GLU A 220 -11.30 15.79 -8.55
CA GLU A 220 -12.19 16.64 -7.75
C GLU A 220 -13.06 15.83 -6.79
N THR A 221 -13.40 14.58 -7.14
CA THR A 221 -14.19 13.70 -6.27
C THR A 221 -13.37 12.94 -5.23
N ILE A 222 -12.04 12.93 -5.34
CA ILE A 222 -11.22 12.22 -4.36
C ILE A 222 -11.17 13.00 -3.04
N PRO A 223 -11.54 12.40 -1.90
CA PRO A 223 -11.57 13.08 -0.62
C PRO A 223 -10.16 13.55 -0.17
N PRO A 224 -10.09 14.50 0.75
CA PRO A 224 -8.82 14.83 1.40
C PRO A 224 -8.31 13.66 2.25
N VAL A 225 -7.00 13.60 2.46
CA VAL A 225 -6.39 12.65 3.40
C VAL A 225 -6.96 12.88 4.80
N PRO A 226 -7.51 11.85 5.47
CA PRO A 226 -8.14 12.01 6.75
C PRO A 226 -7.12 12.38 7.84
N LEU A 227 -7.51 13.32 8.70
CA LEU A 227 -6.72 13.78 9.84
C LEU A 227 -7.46 13.46 11.14
N ARG A 228 -6.71 13.28 12.22
CA ARG A 228 -7.25 13.13 13.58
C ARG A 228 -6.45 13.95 14.58
N TYR A 229 -7.07 14.29 15.71
CA TYR A 229 -6.38 14.86 16.84
C TYR A 229 -6.08 13.78 17.86
N ILE A 230 -4.88 13.79 18.40
CA ILE A 230 -4.43 12.90 19.46
C ILE A 230 -3.96 13.72 20.65
N GLU A 231 -4.25 13.24 21.84
CA GLU A 231 -3.75 13.83 23.08
C GLU A 231 -2.33 13.34 23.33
N VAL A 232 -1.39 14.26 23.48
CA VAL A 232 -0.01 13.96 23.82
C VAL A 232 0.21 14.32 25.28
N LYS A 233 0.61 13.34 26.07
CA LYS A 233 1.07 13.58 27.44
C LYS A 233 2.50 14.11 27.37
N ASP A 234 2.68 15.38 27.71
CA ASP A 234 4.00 16.00 27.75
C ASP A 234 4.83 15.40 28.91
N SER A 235 5.63 14.40 28.60
CA SER A 235 6.49 13.72 29.57
C SER A 235 7.72 14.54 29.99
N LEU A 236 7.94 15.70 29.39
CA LEU A 236 9.10 16.57 29.65
C LEU A 236 8.88 17.59 30.75
N ASN A 237 7.65 17.77 31.25
CA ASN A 237 7.33 18.73 32.32
C ASN A 237 6.86 18.02 33.61
N LEU A 238 7.76 17.29 34.26
CA LEU A 238 7.53 16.64 35.57
C LEU A 238 7.30 17.60 36.74
N GLN A 239 7.31 18.92 36.52
CA GLN A 239 7.19 19.93 37.58
C GLN A 239 5.93 20.82 37.53
N ALA A 240 5.05 20.66 36.55
CA ALA A 240 3.83 21.46 36.49
C ALA A 240 2.62 20.65 36.98
N SER A 241 2.06 21.06 38.09
CA SER A 241 0.85 20.48 38.72
C SER A 241 -0.47 20.78 37.95
N THR A 242 -0.39 21.36 36.77
CA THR A 242 -1.53 21.64 35.87
C THR A 242 -1.12 21.26 34.43
N MET A 243 -1.19 19.96 34.09
CA MET A 243 -0.97 19.53 32.72
C MET A 243 -2.20 19.88 31.88
N THR A 244 -2.11 20.91 31.05
CA THR A 244 -3.06 21.08 29.94
C THR A 244 -2.70 20.06 28.88
N PRO A 245 -3.62 19.19 28.45
CA PRO A 245 -3.32 18.22 27.41
C PRO A 245 -2.91 18.97 26.12
N ALA A 246 -1.76 18.61 25.58
CA ALA A 246 -1.32 19.09 24.29
C ALA A 246 -1.95 18.21 23.19
N TRP A 247 -2.70 18.83 22.29
CA TRP A 247 -3.30 18.13 21.16
C TRP A 247 -2.44 18.29 19.92
N LYS A 248 -2.21 17.17 19.23
CA LYS A 248 -1.48 17.12 17.96
C LYS A 248 -2.42 16.67 16.85
N GLN A 249 -2.31 17.32 15.70
CA GLN A 249 -2.99 16.87 14.49
C GLN A 249 -2.10 15.86 13.76
N THR A 250 -2.64 14.70 13.46
CA THR A 250 -1.93 13.61 12.79
C THR A 250 -2.73 13.09 11.60
N ILE A 251 -2.05 12.43 10.67
CA ILE A 251 -2.72 11.69 9.60
C ILE A 251 -3.40 10.48 10.22
N SER A 252 -4.68 10.32 9.95
CA SER A 252 -5.43 9.13 10.37
C SER A 252 -5.25 8.01 9.34
N PRO A 253 -5.19 6.73 9.74
CA PRO A 253 -5.15 5.62 8.78
C PRO A 253 -6.37 5.57 7.86
N ALA A 254 -7.52 6.02 8.35
CA ALA A 254 -8.77 6.16 7.62
C ALA A 254 -9.69 7.12 8.38
N LYS A 255 -10.82 7.53 7.80
CA LYS A 255 -11.88 8.27 8.50
C LYS A 255 -12.50 7.43 9.64
N SER A 256 -12.64 6.12 9.40
CA SER A 256 -13.03 5.11 10.40
C SER A 256 -12.65 3.72 9.91
N TRP A 257 -12.57 2.77 10.82
CA TRP A 257 -12.26 1.35 10.54
C TRP A 257 -12.92 0.44 11.57
N GLU A 258 -12.99 -0.85 11.26
CA GLU A 258 -13.62 -1.84 12.13
C GLU A 258 -12.59 -2.63 12.94
N ARG A 259 -11.49 -3.06 12.30
CA ARG A 259 -10.47 -3.90 12.93
C ARG A 259 -9.05 -3.61 12.44
N ILE A 260 -8.08 -4.04 13.24
CA ILE A 260 -6.64 -3.96 12.93
C ILE A 260 -6.10 -5.39 12.86
N ASN A 261 -5.56 -5.77 11.71
CA ASN A 261 -5.10 -7.13 11.44
C ASN A 261 -3.57 -7.27 11.38
N ASN A 262 -2.86 -6.22 10.95
CA ASN A 262 -1.41 -6.26 10.73
C ASN A 262 -0.71 -5.09 11.43
N ILE A 263 0.54 -4.87 11.13
CA ILE A 263 1.42 -3.87 11.75
C ILE A 263 2.03 -2.89 10.74
N GLU A 264 1.51 -2.79 9.53
CA GLU A 264 1.86 -1.71 8.61
C GLU A 264 1.32 -0.37 9.13
N THR A 265 1.90 0.71 8.67
CA THR A 265 1.57 2.07 9.11
C THR A 265 1.04 2.91 7.95
N PRO A 266 -0.19 2.62 7.44
CA PRO A 266 -0.74 3.28 6.25
C PRO A 266 -0.93 4.78 6.40
N GLN A 267 -1.02 5.33 7.62
CA GLN A 267 -1.02 6.76 7.88
C GLN A 267 0.30 7.46 7.51
N LEU A 268 1.38 6.71 7.26
CA LEU A 268 2.64 7.25 6.72
C LEU A 268 2.83 7.01 5.21
N TYR A 269 1.91 6.31 4.55
CA TYR A 269 1.94 6.18 3.08
C TYR A 269 1.76 7.52 2.35
N PRO A 270 0.99 8.49 2.85
CA PRO A 270 0.99 9.84 2.27
C PRO A 270 2.36 10.55 2.29
N VAL A 271 3.33 10.08 3.11
CA VAL A 271 4.73 10.53 3.10
C VAL A 271 5.53 9.76 2.04
N PHE A 272 5.48 8.43 2.07
CA PHE A 272 6.07 7.56 1.07
C PHE A 272 5.21 6.29 0.93
N PRO A 273 4.86 5.88 -0.29
CA PRO A 273 5.41 6.34 -1.59
C PRO A 273 4.78 7.62 -2.17
N TRP A 274 3.69 8.14 -1.62
CA TRP A 274 2.82 9.11 -2.31
C TRP A 274 3.30 10.57 -2.26
N ARG A 275 4.21 10.93 -1.38
CA ARG A 275 4.87 12.24 -1.31
C ARG A 275 3.90 13.45 -1.25
N ILE A 276 2.74 13.27 -0.65
CA ILE A 276 1.82 14.37 -0.37
C ILE A 276 2.38 15.24 0.77
N TYR A 277 2.95 14.58 1.77
CA TYR A 277 3.65 15.20 2.90
C TYR A 277 5.14 14.89 2.82
N GLY A 278 5.97 15.76 3.37
CA GLY A 278 7.42 15.57 3.43
C GLY A 278 8.19 16.87 3.36
N VAL A 279 9.51 16.77 3.34
CA VAL A 279 10.39 17.95 3.17
C VAL A 279 10.05 18.66 1.86
N GLY A 280 9.87 19.99 1.95
CA GLY A 280 9.50 20.83 0.80
C GLY A 280 8.02 20.76 0.41
N LYS A 281 7.19 20.11 1.22
CA LYS A 281 5.73 20.08 1.08
C LYS A 281 5.07 20.88 2.20
N GLU A 282 3.84 21.33 1.93
CA GLU A 282 3.01 21.94 2.96
C GLU A 282 2.67 20.94 4.07
N ASN A 283 2.38 21.47 5.26
CA ASN A 283 1.93 20.68 6.42
C ASN A 283 2.89 19.55 6.85
N LEU A 284 4.20 19.75 6.65
CA LEU A 284 5.23 18.79 7.08
C LEU A 284 5.07 18.39 8.55
N GLU A 285 4.67 19.33 9.42
CA GLU A 285 4.55 19.09 10.86
C GLU A 285 3.43 18.08 11.19
N ILE A 286 2.35 18.02 10.40
CA ILE A 286 1.30 17.01 10.58
C ILE A 286 1.88 15.60 10.38
N ALA A 287 2.73 15.42 9.37
CA ALA A 287 3.35 14.13 9.09
C ALA A 287 4.44 13.79 10.13
N ARG A 288 5.19 14.77 10.61
CA ARG A 288 6.13 14.60 11.72
C ARG A 288 5.41 14.26 13.02
N ASP A 289 4.32 14.95 13.33
CA ASP A 289 3.48 14.65 14.49
C ASP A 289 2.87 13.23 14.36
N THR A 290 2.49 12.80 13.17
CA THR A 290 2.07 11.40 12.92
C THR A 290 3.21 10.42 13.24
N TYR A 291 4.41 10.69 12.76
CA TYR A 291 5.55 9.83 12.99
C TYR A 291 5.90 9.72 14.48
N PHE A 292 5.88 10.85 15.22
CA PHE A 292 6.34 10.87 16.61
C PHE A 292 5.27 10.57 17.64
N TYR A 293 4.00 10.80 17.34
CA TYR A 293 2.95 10.80 18.38
C TYR A 293 1.78 9.87 18.07
N ASP A 294 1.58 9.47 16.80
CA ASP A 294 0.50 8.54 16.50
C ASP A 294 0.74 7.19 17.20
N PRO A 295 -0.22 6.73 18.03
CA PRO A 295 -0.01 5.56 18.88
C PRO A 295 0.24 4.28 18.09
N ASP A 296 -0.38 4.13 16.93
CA ASP A 296 -0.17 2.94 16.10
C ASP A 296 1.14 3.04 15.31
N ALA A 297 1.51 4.24 14.83
CA ALA A 297 2.80 4.45 14.19
C ALA A 297 3.96 4.17 15.16
N LEU A 298 3.82 4.57 16.43
CA LEU A 298 4.79 4.25 17.48
C LEU A 298 4.84 2.75 17.78
N LYS A 299 3.67 2.13 17.95
CA LYS A 299 3.54 0.72 18.27
C LYS A 299 4.11 -0.19 17.18
N PHE A 300 3.91 0.18 15.93
CA PHE A 300 4.30 -0.63 14.77
C PHE A 300 5.69 -0.27 14.23
N ARG A 301 6.34 0.77 14.75
CA ARG A 301 7.68 1.19 14.31
C ARG A 301 8.69 0.06 14.47
N SER A 302 9.46 -0.18 13.41
CA SER A 302 10.52 -1.17 13.42
C SER A 302 11.54 -0.91 12.30
N HIS A 303 12.72 -1.49 12.46
CA HIS A 303 13.73 -1.56 11.40
C HIS A 303 13.77 -2.93 10.71
N THR A 304 12.96 -3.89 11.16
CA THR A 304 13.05 -5.29 10.75
C THR A 304 12.25 -5.58 9.48
N GLY A 305 12.83 -6.36 8.59
CA GLY A 305 12.17 -6.86 7.40
C GLY A 305 11.63 -5.75 6.48
N TRP A 306 10.41 -5.88 6.02
CA TRP A 306 9.72 -4.98 5.09
C TRP A 306 9.33 -3.60 5.65
N LYS A 307 9.67 -3.29 6.89
CA LYS A 307 9.37 -1.98 7.50
C LYS A 307 10.10 -0.84 6.79
N GLN A 308 9.37 0.25 6.57
CA GLN A 308 9.79 1.43 5.80
C GLN A 308 10.08 2.65 6.68
N ASP A 309 10.18 2.47 7.99
CA ASP A 309 10.32 3.57 8.95
C ASP A 309 11.55 4.46 8.70
N ASN A 310 12.64 3.88 8.22
CA ASN A 310 13.82 4.62 7.79
C ASN A 310 13.56 5.53 6.57
N ILE A 311 12.72 5.07 5.63
CA ILE A 311 12.35 5.85 4.44
C ILE A 311 11.44 7.00 4.84
N TRP A 312 10.43 6.76 5.68
CA TRP A 312 9.56 7.82 6.19
C TRP A 312 10.34 8.85 6.98
N ALA A 313 11.23 8.43 7.87
CA ALA A 313 12.12 9.34 8.61
C ALA A 313 12.95 10.22 7.66
N ALA A 314 13.54 9.64 6.61
CA ALA A 314 14.29 10.38 5.60
C ALA A 314 13.42 11.40 4.86
N CYS A 315 12.22 11.00 4.41
CA CYS A 315 11.28 11.87 3.71
C CYS A 315 10.76 13.03 4.60
N LEU A 316 10.73 12.83 5.92
CA LEU A 316 10.36 13.85 6.91
C LEU A 316 11.53 14.75 7.33
N GLY A 317 12.73 14.52 6.82
CA GLY A 317 13.95 15.27 7.18
C GLY A 317 14.49 14.93 8.57
N LEU A 318 14.16 13.75 9.10
CA LEU A 318 14.62 13.23 10.39
C LEU A 318 15.92 12.44 10.17
N THR A 319 17.01 13.14 9.85
CA THR A 319 18.27 12.56 9.35
C THR A 319 18.89 11.55 10.30
N GLU A 320 18.97 11.87 11.59
CA GLU A 320 19.59 10.98 12.58
C GLU A 320 18.74 9.72 12.84
N GLU A 321 17.42 9.88 12.84
CA GLU A 321 16.48 8.76 12.96
C GLU A 321 16.58 7.83 11.74
N ALA A 322 16.56 8.40 10.54
CA ALA A 322 16.70 7.65 9.28
C ALA A 322 18.03 6.87 9.26
N LYS A 323 19.13 7.51 9.67
CA LYS A 323 20.44 6.89 9.78
C LYS A 323 20.45 5.75 10.79
N SER A 324 19.91 6.00 11.98
CA SER A 324 19.85 4.99 13.06
C SER A 324 19.07 3.75 12.62
N LEU A 325 17.88 3.93 12.05
CA LEU A 325 17.05 2.83 11.55
C LEU A 325 17.70 2.08 10.39
N SER A 326 18.40 2.79 9.48
CA SER A 326 19.10 2.16 8.37
C SER A 326 20.29 1.34 8.85
N LEU A 327 21.08 1.85 9.81
CA LEU A 327 22.17 1.10 10.40
C LEU A 327 21.69 -0.12 11.17
N ALA A 328 20.58 0.03 11.92
CA ALA A 328 19.96 -1.09 12.63
C ALA A 328 19.47 -2.18 11.66
N LYS A 329 18.87 -1.76 10.51
CA LYS A 329 18.41 -2.67 9.45
C LYS A 329 19.55 -3.45 8.80
N LEU A 330 20.73 -2.85 8.71
CA LEU A 330 21.94 -3.43 8.10
C LEU A 330 22.85 -4.12 9.12
N SER A 331 22.50 -4.13 10.40
CA SER A 331 23.30 -4.77 11.45
C SER A 331 23.12 -6.28 11.44
N ASP A 332 24.21 -7.01 11.71
CA ASP A 332 24.12 -8.43 11.98
C ASP A 332 23.48 -8.69 13.35
N GLY A 333 22.75 -9.77 13.43
CA GLY A 333 22.13 -10.25 14.65
C GLY A 333 22.53 -11.70 14.97
N PRO A 334 21.89 -12.33 15.96
CA PRO A 334 22.14 -13.74 16.33
C PRO A 334 21.55 -14.74 15.34
N HIS A 335 21.22 -14.28 14.13
CA HIS A 335 20.59 -15.06 13.09
C HIS A 335 21.62 -15.70 12.18
N ARG A 336 21.20 -16.76 11.47
CA ARG A 336 22.07 -17.53 10.60
C ARG A 336 22.58 -16.75 9.39
N PHE A 337 21.76 -15.85 8.85
CA PHE A 337 22.09 -15.07 7.68
C PHE A 337 22.56 -13.66 8.04
N PRO A 338 23.41 -13.05 7.22
CA PRO A 338 23.84 -11.67 7.40
C PRO A 338 22.70 -10.66 7.23
N ALA A 339 23.00 -9.41 7.53
CA ALA A 339 22.05 -8.31 7.60
C ALA A 339 21.07 -8.16 6.43
N PHE A 340 21.51 -8.44 5.21
CA PHE A 340 20.65 -8.27 4.04
C PHE A 340 19.45 -9.25 4.00
N TRP A 341 19.44 -10.29 4.83
CA TRP A 341 18.29 -11.17 5.03
C TRP A 341 17.26 -10.65 6.04
N GLY A 342 17.54 -9.53 6.67
CA GLY A 342 16.69 -8.90 7.67
C GLY A 342 16.90 -9.42 9.08
N PRO A 343 17.46 -8.59 9.97
CA PRO A 343 17.63 -8.95 11.38
C PRO A 343 16.29 -9.41 11.98
N GLY A 344 16.28 -10.59 12.54
CA GLY A 344 15.07 -11.18 13.13
C GLY A 344 14.26 -12.11 12.23
N TYR A 345 14.68 -12.30 10.97
CA TYR A 345 13.94 -13.12 9.99
C TYR A 345 14.86 -14.01 9.17
N ASP A 346 15.51 -14.98 9.79
CA ASP A 346 16.34 -15.95 9.05
C ASP A 346 15.55 -16.79 8.06
N TRP A 347 14.25 -16.87 8.24
CA TRP A 347 13.35 -17.68 7.45
C TRP A 347 12.50 -16.87 6.45
N THR A 348 12.66 -15.54 6.44
CA THR A 348 11.96 -14.65 5.52
C THR A 348 12.92 -13.71 4.80
N PRO A 349 13.81 -14.25 3.96
CA PRO A 349 14.90 -13.49 3.34
C PRO A 349 14.44 -12.40 2.36
N ASP A 350 13.23 -12.43 1.90
CA ASP A 350 12.64 -11.46 0.99
C ASP A 350 12.22 -10.13 1.67
N HIS A 351 12.30 -10.06 2.99
CA HIS A 351 11.84 -8.89 3.74
C HIS A 351 12.96 -7.92 4.11
N ASN A 352 14.02 -7.87 3.32
CA ASN A 352 15.17 -7.02 3.62
C ASN A 352 15.19 -5.71 2.85
#